data_2bd24683604ee24ddfa27595721daece
#
_entry.id   2bd24683604ee24ddfa27595721daece
#
_cell.length_a   1.000
_cell.length_b   1.000
_cell.length_c   1.000
_cell.angle_alpha   90.00
_cell.angle_beta   90.00
_cell.angle_gamma   90.00
#
_symmetry.space_group_name_H-M   'P 1'
#
loop_
_entity.id
_entity.type
_entity.pdbx_description
1 polymer ?
#
loop_
_entity_poly.entity_id
_entity_poly.type
_entity_poly.pdbx_seq_one_letter_code
_entity_poly.pdbx_strand_id
1 'polypeptide(L)'
;MNVKKTAIVLAIGAAVLSAAHLMSSGTYERPDDFTKPEQLNREDCRVGVLSGYDSENVSRKVFPRAQIVGFHEFDAAFMALLAGKIEGVVYNEHVLNVALRAYPHRLKMLDDPIASAPGVVLVSQKRPDLLTKLNQFIANIRKSGYYDDMFVRWCQSDVYVPMPNIPSPDGQKGVLRIGTSGTEEPSSFWDDSGKLVGFDMEFIRRFAQVEGLKPLIVCRSDEEILSELAKGELDIVIDDYNLNEVEEGTLASDPYFDSDTKVLVRNGDSSGLMLGSTRLGFTKVLIKDPRVRLFTIGFFTTLGLTVLSAVLGFLFATILKKIDDHAPAFLKSAIAGVLEMVRLLPPPVVILMVGCAILTKASPWVVATTAFSFWLAAFLEPAGGNLKLYLSVSRAKLVELMQWTSVVGSISLCDLTMATDIVCGRTFAAFGPLLSVAAAYLLMNWIVDRSIRFLERKIA
;
A
#
# COMPACT_ATOMS: atom_id res chain seq x y z
N MET A 1 2.88 0.87 -33.47
CA MET A 1 3.54 -0.46 -33.33
C MET A 1 2.85 -1.40 -34.30
N ASN A 2 3.60 -2.14 -35.11
CA ASN A 2 3.03 -3.03 -36.13
C ASN A 2 2.38 -4.22 -35.41
N VAL A 3 1.15 -4.60 -35.76
CA VAL A 3 0.38 -5.72 -35.14
C VAL A 3 1.23 -6.98 -34.96
N LYS A 4 2.12 -7.26 -35.95
CA LYS A 4 3.09 -8.36 -35.86
C LYS A 4 4.11 -8.19 -34.72
N LYS A 5 4.59 -6.96 -34.45
CA LYS A 5 5.52 -6.70 -33.31
C LYS A 5 4.82 -6.86 -31.96
N THR A 6 3.56 -6.41 -31.86
CA THR A 6 2.76 -6.60 -30.64
C THR A 6 2.48 -8.06 -30.36
N ALA A 7 2.13 -8.83 -31.39
CA ALA A 7 1.92 -10.29 -31.27
C ALA A 7 3.20 -11.04 -30.84
N ILE A 8 4.37 -10.63 -31.37
CA ILE A 8 5.67 -11.20 -30.98
C ILE A 8 5.99 -10.89 -29.52
N VAL A 9 5.78 -9.63 -29.07
CA VAL A 9 6.03 -9.24 -27.66
C VAL A 9 5.11 -10.00 -26.71
N LEU A 10 3.83 -10.16 -27.07
CA LEU A 10 2.88 -10.96 -26.29
C LEU A 10 3.26 -12.45 -26.26
N ALA A 11 3.73 -12.99 -27.40
CA ALA A 11 4.19 -14.40 -27.48
C ALA A 11 5.47 -14.61 -26.66
N ILE A 12 6.42 -13.67 -26.70
CA ILE A 12 7.64 -13.71 -25.86
C ILE A 12 7.26 -13.57 -24.38
N GLY A 13 6.36 -12.66 -24.03
CA GLY A 13 5.85 -12.52 -22.67
C GLY A 13 5.19 -13.82 -22.16
N ALA A 14 4.34 -14.44 -22.96
CA ALA A 14 3.73 -15.74 -22.66
C ALA A 14 4.78 -16.86 -22.54
N ALA A 15 5.79 -16.88 -23.41
CA ALA A 15 6.86 -17.88 -23.35
C ALA A 15 7.76 -17.69 -22.12
N VAL A 16 8.07 -16.45 -21.72
CA VAL A 16 8.82 -16.14 -20.49
C VAL A 16 8.03 -16.54 -19.26
N LEU A 17 6.71 -16.24 -19.22
CA LEU A 17 5.83 -16.66 -18.13
C LEU A 17 5.70 -18.19 -18.06
N SER A 18 5.63 -18.88 -19.21
CA SER A 18 5.60 -20.35 -19.28
C SER A 18 6.95 -20.95 -18.85
N ALA A 19 8.08 -20.35 -19.24
CA ALA A 19 9.40 -20.77 -18.80
C ALA A 19 9.61 -20.53 -17.30
N ALA A 20 9.18 -19.37 -16.78
CA ALA A 20 9.20 -19.09 -15.36
C ALA A 20 8.31 -20.08 -14.56
N HIS A 21 7.17 -20.45 -15.13
CA HIS A 21 6.31 -21.49 -14.56
C HIS A 21 6.98 -22.87 -14.54
N LEU A 22 7.63 -23.27 -15.65
CA LEU A 22 8.38 -24.52 -15.73
C LEU A 22 9.61 -24.53 -14.81
N MET A 23 10.28 -23.39 -14.64
CA MET A 23 11.41 -23.26 -13.71
C MET A 23 10.96 -23.23 -12.23
N SER A 24 9.75 -22.74 -11.94
CA SER A 24 9.14 -22.79 -10.60
C SER A 24 8.49 -24.14 -10.29
N SER A 25 8.28 -25.01 -11.27
CA SER A 25 7.75 -26.36 -11.10
C SER A 25 8.85 -27.40 -10.76
N GLY A 26 10.03 -26.95 -10.29
CA GLY A 26 10.99 -27.84 -9.65
C GLY A 26 10.33 -28.52 -8.47
N THR A 27 10.29 -29.85 -8.50
CA THR A 27 9.81 -30.80 -7.49
C THR A 27 9.07 -30.16 -6.31
N TYR A 28 7.77 -29.96 -6.51
CA TYR A 28 6.88 -29.53 -5.45
C TYR A 28 6.74 -30.69 -4.47
N GLU A 29 7.57 -30.69 -3.45
CA GLU A 29 7.35 -31.60 -2.33
C GLU A 29 5.97 -31.28 -1.76
N ARG A 30 5.16 -32.33 -1.54
CA ARG A 30 3.86 -32.17 -0.87
C ARG A 30 4.11 -31.41 0.43
N PRO A 31 3.40 -30.29 0.70
CA PRO A 31 3.55 -29.63 1.98
C PRO A 31 3.25 -30.64 3.09
N ASP A 32 4.05 -30.60 4.15
CA ASP A 32 3.78 -31.37 5.36
C ASP A 32 2.37 -31.04 5.84
N ASP A 33 1.61 -32.05 6.24
CA ASP A 33 0.27 -31.83 6.80
C ASP A 33 0.42 -31.48 8.28
N PHE A 34 0.82 -30.24 8.54
CA PHE A 34 0.91 -29.72 9.89
C PHE A 34 -0.47 -29.64 10.53
N THR A 35 -0.62 -30.22 11.71
CA THR A 35 -1.85 -30.22 12.51
C THR A 35 -1.69 -29.46 13.82
N LYS A 36 -0.43 -29.28 14.26
CA LYS A 36 -0.08 -28.57 15.50
C LYS A 36 1.13 -27.68 15.29
N PRO A 37 1.21 -26.53 15.98
CA PRO A 37 2.35 -25.60 15.86
C PRO A 37 3.71 -26.24 16.18
N GLU A 38 3.79 -27.15 17.17
CA GLU A 38 5.06 -27.75 17.60
C GLU A 38 5.77 -28.55 16.48
N GLN A 39 5.01 -29.01 15.49
CA GLN A 39 5.55 -29.74 14.35
C GLN A 39 6.44 -28.88 13.44
N LEU A 40 6.33 -27.55 13.55
CA LEU A 40 7.21 -26.60 12.86
C LEU A 40 8.57 -26.41 13.56
N ASN A 41 8.74 -26.90 14.79
CA ASN A 41 9.99 -26.76 15.53
C ASN A 41 11.04 -27.78 15.07
N ARG A 42 11.44 -27.70 13.79
CA ARG A 42 12.43 -28.55 13.12
C ARG A 42 13.44 -27.72 12.36
N GLU A 43 14.66 -28.21 12.19
CA GLU A 43 15.75 -27.49 11.49
C GLU A 43 15.49 -27.25 10.00
N ASP A 44 14.67 -28.12 9.39
CA ASP A 44 14.23 -28.02 8.00
C ASP A 44 13.02 -27.11 7.79
N CYS A 45 12.38 -26.63 8.84
CA CYS A 45 11.24 -25.72 8.77
C CYS A 45 11.67 -24.25 8.84
N ARG A 46 11.07 -23.44 7.97
CA ARG A 46 11.23 -21.99 7.92
C ARG A 46 9.90 -21.35 8.33
N VAL A 47 9.93 -20.52 9.36
CA VAL A 47 8.76 -19.84 9.90
C VAL A 47 8.90 -18.35 9.63
N GLY A 48 7.99 -17.80 8.85
CA GLY A 48 7.92 -16.38 8.53
C GLY A 48 7.28 -15.58 9.66
N VAL A 49 7.87 -14.44 9.95
CA VAL A 49 7.41 -13.48 10.95
C VAL A 49 7.58 -12.06 10.43
N LEU A 50 6.87 -11.10 10.99
CA LEU A 50 7.16 -9.69 10.77
C LEU A 50 8.30 -9.24 11.68
N SER A 51 9.34 -8.65 11.09
CA SER A 51 10.53 -8.20 11.81
C SER A 51 10.19 -7.01 12.72
N GLY A 52 10.61 -7.12 13.99
CA GLY A 52 10.38 -6.06 14.98
C GLY A 52 9.06 -6.17 15.74
N TYR A 53 8.17 -7.09 15.38
CA TYR A 53 6.91 -7.33 16.07
C TYR A 53 7.03 -8.46 17.11
N ASP A 54 6.08 -8.50 18.05
CA ASP A 54 6.06 -9.52 19.12
C ASP A 54 6.00 -10.95 18.57
N SER A 55 5.34 -11.16 17.43
CA SER A 55 5.31 -12.45 16.73
C SER A 55 6.69 -13.04 16.43
N GLU A 56 7.71 -12.20 16.19
CA GLU A 56 9.10 -12.66 16.02
C GLU A 56 9.66 -13.19 17.34
N ASN A 57 9.49 -12.45 18.44
CA ASN A 57 9.99 -12.85 19.77
C ASN A 57 9.31 -14.13 20.25
N VAL A 58 8.01 -14.23 20.06
CA VAL A 58 7.23 -15.43 20.36
C VAL A 58 7.70 -16.63 19.55
N SER A 59 7.88 -16.46 18.24
CA SER A 59 8.31 -17.53 17.33
C SER A 59 9.69 -18.07 17.70
N ARG A 60 10.66 -17.20 18.05
CA ARG A 60 12.01 -17.63 18.49
C ARG A 60 11.98 -18.44 19.79
N LYS A 61 11.02 -18.17 20.68
CA LYS A 61 10.84 -18.92 21.92
C LYS A 61 10.16 -20.26 21.70
N VAL A 62 9.11 -20.29 20.85
CA VAL A 62 8.29 -21.48 20.60
C VAL A 62 8.96 -22.44 19.61
N PHE A 63 9.69 -21.91 18.63
CA PHE A 63 10.34 -22.70 17.57
C PHE A 63 11.88 -22.53 17.56
N PRO A 64 12.58 -22.87 18.66
CA PRO A 64 14.04 -22.64 18.78
C PRO A 64 14.89 -23.44 17.78
N ARG A 65 14.32 -24.49 17.15
CA ARG A 65 15.02 -25.30 16.14
C ARG A 65 14.70 -24.88 14.71
N ALA A 66 13.60 -24.17 14.50
CA ALA A 66 13.19 -23.71 13.17
C ALA A 66 14.03 -22.48 12.73
N GLN A 67 14.10 -22.27 11.42
CA GLN A 67 14.68 -21.06 10.84
C GLN A 67 13.63 -19.96 10.83
N ILE A 68 13.80 -18.95 11.71
CA ILE A 68 12.90 -17.78 11.72
C ILE A 68 13.34 -16.82 10.63
N VAL A 69 12.42 -16.54 9.69
CA VAL A 69 12.65 -15.68 8.53
C VAL A 69 11.85 -14.40 8.72
N GLY A 70 12.54 -13.27 8.94
CA GLY A 70 11.91 -11.96 9.09
C GLY A 70 11.50 -11.34 7.75
N PHE A 71 10.32 -10.76 7.72
CA PHE A 71 9.78 -9.97 6.61
C PHE A 71 9.43 -8.58 7.11
N HIS A 72 9.50 -7.57 6.25
CA HIS A 72 9.08 -6.21 6.60
C HIS A 72 7.59 -5.98 6.38
N GLU A 73 6.99 -6.76 5.47
CA GLU A 73 5.59 -6.66 5.10
C GLU A 73 4.91 -8.02 5.22
N PHE A 74 3.68 -8.04 5.73
CA PHE A 74 2.91 -9.27 5.87
C PHE A 74 2.68 -9.97 4.53
N ASP A 75 2.42 -9.21 3.48
CA ASP A 75 2.22 -9.73 2.13
C ASP A 75 3.42 -10.53 1.61
N ALA A 76 4.64 -10.06 1.91
CA ALA A 76 5.85 -10.76 1.50
C ALA A 76 5.98 -12.11 2.21
N ALA A 77 5.70 -12.18 3.52
CA ALA A 77 5.66 -13.42 4.29
C ALA A 77 4.59 -14.38 3.74
N PHE A 78 3.41 -13.85 3.48
CA PHE A 78 2.28 -14.59 2.96
C PHE A 78 2.54 -15.17 1.56
N MET A 79 3.10 -14.37 0.66
CA MET A 79 3.50 -14.84 -0.68
C MET A 79 4.61 -15.88 -0.61
N ALA A 80 5.55 -15.76 0.33
CA ALA A 80 6.57 -16.77 0.55
C ALA A 80 5.96 -18.10 1.03
N LEU A 81 4.93 -18.06 1.89
CA LEU A 81 4.17 -19.22 2.32
C LEU A 81 3.47 -19.89 1.13
N LEU A 82 2.72 -19.14 0.34
CA LEU A 82 2.03 -19.65 -0.85
C LEU A 82 2.97 -20.24 -1.89
N ALA A 83 4.17 -19.67 -2.01
CA ALA A 83 5.21 -20.14 -2.92
C ALA A 83 6.02 -21.34 -2.37
N GLY A 84 5.76 -21.77 -1.15
CA GLY A 84 6.50 -22.88 -0.53
C GLY A 84 7.92 -22.55 -0.12
N LYS A 85 8.24 -21.27 0.01
CA LYS A 85 9.56 -20.81 0.47
C LYS A 85 9.71 -20.86 1.98
N ILE A 86 8.59 -20.88 2.69
CA ILE A 86 8.47 -21.07 4.14
C ILE A 86 7.33 -22.04 4.42
N GLU A 87 7.35 -22.68 5.57
CA GLU A 87 6.40 -23.71 5.97
C GLU A 87 5.22 -23.14 6.75
N GLY A 88 5.42 -22.04 7.49
CA GLY A 88 4.37 -21.37 8.24
C GLY A 88 4.60 -19.86 8.34
N VAL A 89 3.54 -19.11 8.61
CA VAL A 89 3.56 -17.69 8.99
C VAL A 89 2.92 -17.53 10.36
N VAL A 90 3.58 -16.81 11.23
CA VAL A 90 3.10 -16.50 12.59
C VAL A 90 2.71 -15.04 12.64
N TYR A 91 1.44 -14.79 13.01
CA TYR A 91 0.93 -13.46 13.26
C TYR A 91 -0.38 -13.50 14.05
N ASN A 92 -1.00 -12.35 14.25
CA ASN A 92 -2.27 -12.22 14.95
C ASN A 92 -3.41 -12.91 14.18
N GLU A 93 -4.26 -13.66 14.89
CA GLU A 93 -5.30 -14.51 14.30
C GLU A 93 -6.23 -13.75 13.36
N HIS A 94 -6.65 -12.55 13.71
CA HIS A 94 -7.59 -11.77 12.91
C HIS A 94 -7.01 -11.37 11.53
N VAL A 95 -5.72 -11.06 11.47
CA VAL A 95 -5.01 -10.79 10.20
C VAL A 95 -4.81 -12.07 9.39
N LEU A 96 -4.42 -13.17 10.05
CA LEU A 96 -4.31 -14.48 9.41
C LEU A 96 -5.66 -14.95 8.83
N ASN A 97 -6.78 -14.62 9.47
CA ASN A 97 -8.12 -14.92 8.98
C ASN A 97 -8.45 -14.20 7.67
N VAL A 98 -7.94 -12.97 7.45
CA VAL A 98 -8.09 -12.29 6.16
C VAL A 98 -7.40 -13.08 5.05
N ALA A 99 -6.17 -13.55 5.30
CA ALA A 99 -5.43 -14.39 4.37
C ALA A 99 -6.11 -15.76 4.13
N LEU A 100 -6.60 -16.40 5.19
CA LEU A 100 -7.30 -17.67 5.11
C LEU A 100 -8.58 -17.55 4.27
N ARG A 101 -9.38 -16.50 4.46
CA ARG A 101 -10.58 -16.22 3.64
C ARG A 101 -10.25 -15.96 2.18
N ALA A 102 -9.09 -15.37 1.91
CA ALA A 102 -8.65 -15.15 0.52
C ALA A 102 -8.30 -16.47 -0.18
N TYR A 103 -7.80 -17.47 0.55
CA TYR A 103 -7.32 -18.75 0.01
C TYR A 103 -7.78 -19.97 0.84
N PRO A 104 -9.08 -20.20 1.05
CA PRO A 104 -9.61 -21.18 2.00
C PRO A 104 -9.24 -22.63 1.66
N HIS A 105 -8.91 -22.94 0.39
CA HIS A 105 -8.51 -24.27 -0.06
C HIS A 105 -7.00 -24.50 -0.08
N ARG A 106 -6.20 -23.44 0.11
CA ARG A 106 -4.73 -23.50 0.02
C ARG A 106 -4.03 -23.32 1.35
N LEU A 107 -4.73 -22.76 2.29
CA LEU A 107 -4.23 -22.42 3.61
C LEU A 107 -5.06 -23.09 4.68
N LYS A 108 -4.41 -23.30 5.81
CA LYS A 108 -5.00 -23.83 7.02
C LYS A 108 -4.40 -23.08 8.19
N MET A 109 -5.26 -22.58 9.07
CA MET A 109 -4.81 -22.07 10.37
C MET A 109 -4.74 -23.23 11.34
N LEU A 110 -3.66 -23.29 12.12
CA LEU A 110 -3.54 -24.27 13.19
C LEU A 110 -4.38 -23.80 14.37
N ASP A 111 -5.15 -24.73 14.97
CA ASP A 111 -6.16 -24.38 15.99
C ASP A 111 -5.52 -23.89 17.30
N ASP A 112 -4.41 -24.52 17.72
CA ASP A 112 -3.74 -24.18 18.96
C ASP A 112 -3.00 -22.83 18.82
N PRO A 113 -3.29 -21.83 19.66
CA PRO A 113 -2.53 -20.59 19.70
C PRO A 113 -1.14 -20.85 20.29
N ILE A 114 -0.14 -20.08 19.83
CA ILE A 114 1.22 -20.16 20.39
C ILE A 114 1.48 -19.09 21.45
N ALA A 115 0.67 -18.03 21.46
CA ALA A 115 0.64 -17.00 22.50
C ALA A 115 -0.71 -16.30 22.50
N SER A 116 -1.05 -15.66 23.62
CA SER A 116 -2.15 -14.70 23.70
C SER A 116 -1.59 -13.30 23.50
N ALA A 117 -2.22 -12.54 22.63
CA ALA A 117 -1.80 -11.18 22.26
C ALA A 117 -3.02 -10.22 22.30
N PRO A 118 -3.63 -9.99 23.48
CA PRO A 118 -4.78 -9.11 23.58
C PRO A 118 -4.38 -7.67 23.22
N GLY A 119 -5.12 -7.08 22.29
CA GLY A 119 -4.90 -5.72 21.82
C GLY A 119 -5.22 -4.67 22.89
N VAL A 120 -4.36 -3.66 23.01
CA VAL A 120 -4.52 -2.54 23.93
C VAL A 120 -4.44 -1.21 23.19
N VAL A 121 -5.10 -0.19 23.73
CA VAL A 121 -4.97 1.17 23.23
C VAL A 121 -3.87 1.87 24.04
N LEU A 122 -2.92 2.48 23.34
CA LEU A 122 -1.88 3.27 23.99
C LEU A 122 -2.36 4.69 24.27
N VAL A 123 -2.12 5.17 25.47
CA VAL A 123 -2.54 6.49 25.93
C VAL A 123 -1.33 7.28 26.38
N SER A 124 -1.24 8.55 26.02
CA SER A 124 -0.18 9.43 26.48
C SER A 124 -0.17 9.57 28.01
N GLN A 125 1.00 9.49 28.61
CA GLN A 125 1.16 9.77 30.07
C GLN A 125 0.66 11.17 30.48
N LYS A 126 0.53 12.09 29.54
CA LYS A 126 -0.03 13.42 29.77
C LYS A 126 -1.55 13.43 29.89
N ARG A 127 -2.22 12.30 29.56
CA ARG A 127 -3.67 12.16 29.54
C ARG A 127 -4.17 10.94 30.33
N PRO A 128 -3.78 10.80 31.61
CA PRO A 128 -4.24 9.67 32.45
C PRO A 128 -5.76 9.68 32.65
N ASP A 129 -6.41 10.86 32.49
CA ASP A 129 -7.86 10.99 32.52
C ASP A 129 -8.54 10.19 31.41
N LEU A 130 -7.93 10.11 30.22
CA LEU A 130 -8.45 9.33 29.10
C LEU A 130 -8.35 7.83 29.36
N LEU A 131 -7.29 7.36 30.01
CA LEU A 131 -7.14 5.93 30.32
C LEU A 131 -8.32 5.40 31.18
N THR A 132 -8.67 6.13 32.24
CA THR A 132 -9.80 5.74 33.11
C THR A 132 -11.11 5.69 32.33
N LYS A 133 -11.38 6.69 31.50
CA LYS A 133 -12.58 6.77 30.65
C LYS A 133 -12.61 5.67 29.62
N LEU A 134 -11.46 5.37 29.00
CA LEU A 134 -11.32 4.35 27.98
C LEU A 134 -11.58 2.95 28.55
N ASN A 135 -11.01 2.63 29.71
CA ASN A 135 -11.26 1.35 30.40
C ASN A 135 -12.74 1.18 30.79
N GLN A 136 -13.36 2.27 31.23
CA GLN A 136 -14.80 2.27 31.50
C GLN A 136 -15.63 2.06 30.23
N PHE A 137 -15.23 2.68 29.12
CA PHE A 137 -15.87 2.48 27.81
C PHE A 137 -15.71 1.03 27.32
N ILE A 138 -14.49 0.43 27.43
CA ILE A 138 -14.22 -0.98 27.09
C ILE A 138 -15.18 -1.88 27.84
N ALA A 139 -15.30 -1.70 29.16
CA ALA A 139 -16.21 -2.51 29.97
C ALA A 139 -17.69 -2.35 29.57
N ASN A 140 -18.10 -1.13 29.21
CA ASN A 140 -19.47 -0.84 28.83
C ASN A 140 -19.83 -1.38 27.42
N ILE A 141 -18.94 -1.23 26.44
CA ILE A 141 -19.19 -1.70 25.07
C ILE A 141 -19.31 -3.22 25.00
N ARG A 142 -18.48 -3.93 25.80
CA ARG A 142 -18.58 -5.40 25.95
C ARG A 142 -19.91 -5.82 26.57
N LYS A 143 -20.35 -5.16 27.65
CA LYS A 143 -21.62 -5.44 28.31
C LYS A 143 -22.85 -5.18 27.44
N SER A 144 -22.76 -4.22 26.52
CA SER A 144 -23.89 -3.88 25.65
C SER A 144 -24.12 -4.87 24.50
N GLY A 145 -23.19 -5.78 24.24
CA GLY A 145 -23.18 -6.66 23.07
C GLY A 145 -22.73 -5.97 21.78
N TYR A 146 -22.50 -4.67 21.80
CA TYR A 146 -22.05 -3.94 20.61
C TYR A 146 -20.64 -4.36 20.17
N TYR A 147 -19.80 -4.75 21.12
CA TYR A 147 -18.48 -5.31 20.83
C TYR A 147 -18.59 -6.56 19.96
N ASP A 148 -19.48 -7.49 20.30
CA ASP A 148 -19.67 -8.74 19.56
C ASP A 148 -20.18 -8.46 18.13
N ASP A 149 -21.09 -7.50 17.96
CA ASP A 149 -21.54 -7.05 16.63
C ASP A 149 -20.39 -6.47 15.79
N MET A 150 -19.51 -5.67 16.41
CA MET A 150 -18.31 -5.14 15.76
C MET A 150 -17.36 -6.26 15.35
N PHE A 151 -17.09 -7.19 16.27
CA PHE A 151 -16.16 -8.31 16.05
C PHE A 151 -16.64 -9.20 14.90
N VAL A 152 -17.92 -9.58 14.90
CA VAL A 152 -18.51 -10.33 13.78
C VAL A 152 -18.39 -9.57 12.46
N ARG A 153 -18.71 -8.28 12.47
CA ARG A 153 -18.69 -7.44 11.28
C ARG A 153 -17.30 -7.36 10.66
N TRP A 154 -16.28 -7.11 11.46
CA TRP A 154 -14.93 -6.84 10.98
C TRP A 154 -14.07 -8.09 10.85
N CYS A 155 -14.17 -9.01 11.82
CA CYS A 155 -13.23 -10.12 11.93
C CYS A 155 -13.78 -11.46 11.43
N GLN A 156 -15.11 -11.65 11.42
CA GLN A 156 -15.71 -12.93 11.07
C GLN A 156 -16.54 -12.92 9.78
N SER A 157 -17.00 -11.74 9.32
CA SER A 157 -17.85 -11.65 8.12
C SER A 157 -17.06 -11.94 6.85
N ASP A 158 -17.58 -12.83 5.99
CA ASP A 158 -17.04 -13.09 4.65
C ASP A 158 -17.46 -12.02 3.62
N VAL A 159 -18.34 -11.12 4.00
CA VAL A 159 -18.87 -10.06 3.17
C VAL A 159 -18.48 -8.72 3.76
N TYR A 160 -17.95 -7.83 2.92
CA TYR A 160 -17.69 -6.46 3.34
C TYR A 160 -18.98 -5.79 3.83
N VAL A 161 -18.98 -5.40 5.10
CA VAL A 161 -20.04 -4.61 5.71
C VAL A 161 -19.53 -3.20 5.92
N PRO A 162 -20.17 -2.19 5.33
CA PRO A 162 -19.70 -0.81 5.47
C PRO A 162 -19.73 -0.37 6.94
N MET A 163 -18.73 0.41 7.33
CA MET A 163 -18.67 0.98 8.68
C MET A 163 -19.94 1.81 8.97
N PRO A 164 -20.58 1.65 10.13
CA PRO A 164 -21.74 2.45 10.52
C PRO A 164 -21.40 3.95 10.49
N ASN A 165 -22.41 4.77 10.18
CA ASN A 165 -22.25 6.21 10.29
C ASN A 165 -22.23 6.61 11.77
N ILE A 166 -21.08 7.06 12.24
CA ILE A 166 -20.86 7.55 13.62
C ILE A 166 -20.77 9.06 13.55
N PRO A 167 -21.78 9.80 14.02
CA PRO A 167 -21.72 11.26 14.05
C PRO A 167 -20.54 11.75 14.87
N SER A 168 -19.72 12.63 14.29
CA SER A 168 -18.60 13.25 15.01
C SER A 168 -19.13 14.38 15.90
N PRO A 169 -18.74 14.42 17.19
CA PRO A 169 -19.05 15.55 18.06
C PRO A 169 -18.47 16.88 17.53
N ASP A 170 -19.08 17.98 17.89
CA ASP A 170 -18.70 19.34 17.45
C ASP A 170 -17.37 19.84 18.05
N GLY A 171 -16.88 19.18 19.10
CA GLY A 171 -15.63 19.52 19.76
C GLY A 171 -15.77 20.51 20.92
N GLN A 172 -16.98 20.82 21.38
CA GLN A 172 -17.16 21.68 22.54
C GLN A 172 -16.50 21.15 23.82
N LYS A 173 -16.38 19.81 23.95
CA LYS A 173 -15.66 19.15 25.04
C LYS A 173 -14.17 18.96 24.77
N GLY A 174 -13.67 19.39 23.62
CA GLY A 174 -12.28 19.28 23.22
C GLY A 174 -12.06 18.36 22.01
N VAL A 175 -10.79 18.16 21.68
CA VAL A 175 -10.33 17.33 20.57
C VAL A 175 -9.61 16.11 21.14
N LEU A 176 -9.82 14.96 20.53
CA LEU A 176 -9.09 13.72 20.77
C LEU A 176 -8.15 13.47 19.59
N ARG A 177 -6.84 13.56 19.82
CA ARG A 177 -5.81 13.36 18.79
C ARG A 177 -5.41 11.89 18.79
N ILE A 178 -5.65 11.21 17.69
CA ILE A 178 -5.55 9.74 17.55
C ILE A 178 -4.53 9.43 16.46
N GLY A 179 -3.55 8.57 16.77
CA GLY A 179 -2.59 8.02 15.82
C GLY A 179 -2.95 6.58 15.42
N THR A 180 -2.73 6.24 14.15
CA THR A 180 -2.83 4.90 13.57
C THR A 180 -1.99 4.82 12.30
N SER A 181 -1.55 3.63 11.88
CA SER A 181 -0.88 3.43 10.58
C SER A 181 -1.87 3.53 9.41
N GLY A 182 -3.07 3.03 9.60
CA GLY A 182 -4.10 2.96 8.56
C GLY A 182 -3.81 1.94 7.45
N THR A 183 -2.97 0.96 7.72
CA THR A 183 -2.51 -0.03 6.72
C THR A 183 -3.01 -1.45 7.00
N GLU A 184 -3.57 -1.72 8.18
CA GLU A 184 -3.86 -3.08 8.65
C GLU A 184 -5.36 -3.42 8.65
N GLU A 185 -5.79 -4.23 7.69
CA GLU A 185 -7.13 -4.80 7.66
C GLU A 185 -7.16 -6.06 8.57
N PRO A 186 -8.16 -6.21 9.45
CA PRO A 186 -9.42 -5.47 9.55
C PRO A 186 -9.43 -4.33 10.58
N SER A 187 -8.30 -4.01 11.22
CA SER A 187 -8.20 -3.10 12.37
C SER A 187 -8.32 -1.64 11.94
N SER A 188 -7.41 -1.17 11.09
CA SER A 188 -7.34 0.21 10.62
C SER A 188 -6.86 0.26 9.15
N PHE A 189 -7.73 0.63 8.22
CA PHE A 189 -7.40 0.65 6.80
C PHE A 189 -8.27 1.62 5.99
N TRP A 190 -7.79 2.01 4.82
CA TRP A 190 -8.54 2.87 3.89
C TRP A 190 -9.47 2.03 3.03
N ASP A 191 -10.77 2.29 3.08
CA ASP A 191 -11.74 1.65 2.20
C ASP A 191 -11.64 2.19 0.75
N ASP A 192 -12.40 1.56 -0.16
CA ASP A 192 -12.41 1.93 -1.58
C ASP A 192 -13.00 3.33 -1.86
N SER A 193 -13.62 3.95 -0.87
CA SER A 193 -14.11 5.33 -0.95
C SER A 193 -13.05 6.35 -0.49
N GLY A 194 -11.89 5.89 -0.03
CA GLY A 194 -10.85 6.71 0.58
C GLY A 194 -11.19 7.13 2.01
N LYS A 195 -12.00 6.34 2.70
CA LYS A 195 -12.37 6.53 4.10
C LYS A 195 -11.54 5.60 4.97
N LEU A 196 -10.98 6.12 6.05
CA LEU A 196 -10.34 5.30 7.06
C LEU A 196 -11.41 4.57 7.89
N VAL A 197 -11.39 3.26 7.85
CA VAL A 197 -12.37 2.35 8.45
C VAL A 197 -11.66 1.18 9.16
N GLY A 198 -12.41 0.33 9.80
CA GLY A 198 -11.92 -0.84 10.48
C GLY A 198 -12.45 -0.96 11.90
N PHE A 199 -12.12 -2.05 12.57
CA PHE A 199 -12.53 -2.32 13.94
C PHE A 199 -12.07 -1.21 14.88
N ASP A 200 -10.80 -0.83 14.83
CA ASP A 200 -10.19 0.21 15.64
C ASP A 200 -10.82 1.57 15.38
N MET A 201 -11.10 1.86 14.10
CA MET A 201 -11.69 3.11 13.70
C MET A 201 -13.14 3.25 14.14
N GLU A 202 -13.89 2.16 14.15
CA GLU A 202 -15.25 2.14 14.70
C GLU A 202 -15.22 2.30 16.22
N PHE A 203 -14.36 1.53 16.89
CA PHE A 203 -14.18 1.57 18.33
C PHE A 203 -13.82 2.97 18.84
N ILE A 204 -12.77 3.57 18.30
CA ILE A 204 -12.28 4.86 18.81
C ILE A 204 -13.22 6.04 18.48
N ARG A 205 -13.92 5.98 17.35
CA ARG A 205 -14.95 7.00 17.03
C ARG A 205 -16.16 6.89 17.94
N ARG A 206 -16.52 5.67 18.35
CA ARG A 206 -17.58 5.48 19.36
C ARG A 206 -17.17 5.99 20.73
N PHE A 207 -15.93 5.74 21.13
CA PHE A 207 -15.37 6.31 22.36
C PHE A 207 -15.42 7.84 22.32
N ALA A 208 -14.93 8.43 21.23
CA ALA A 208 -14.96 9.90 21.07
C ALA A 208 -16.40 10.45 21.10
N GLN A 209 -17.37 9.74 20.51
CA GLN A 209 -18.78 10.11 20.51
C GLN A 209 -19.37 10.10 21.94
N VAL A 210 -19.09 9.04 22.72
CA VAL A 210 -19.58 8.92 24.09
C VAL A 210 -18.99 10.01 24.99
N GLU A 211 -17.71 10.30 24.84
CA GLU A 211 -17.04 11.36 25.61
C GLU A 211 -17.38 12.78 25.10
N GLY A 212 -17.96 12.92 23.92
CA GLY A 212 -18.27 14.20 23.28
C GLY A 212 -17.03 14.95 22.79
N LEU A 213 -15.94 14.21 22.51
CA LEU A 213 -14.68 14.72 21.98
C LEU A 213 -14.67 14.66 20.45
N LYS A 214 -14.15 15.68 19.79
CA LYS A 214 -14.00 15.65 18.33
C LYS A 214 -12.77 14.82 17.95
N PRO A 215 -12.92 13.68 17.24
CA PRO A 215 -11.79 12.87 16.84
C PRO A 215 -10.98 13.57 15.72
N LEU A 216 -9.67 13.69 15.93
CA LEU A 216 -8.70 14.09 14.93
C LEU A 216 -7.74 12.92 14.73
N ILE A 217 -7.93 12.18 13.64
CA ILE A 217 -7.17 10.97 13.32
C ILE A 217 -6.05 11.33 12.34
N VAL A 218 -4.83 10.93 12.66
CA VAL A 218 -3.65 11.05 11.82
C VAL A 218 -3.09 9.67 11.50
N CYS A 219 -2.73 9.45 10.23
CA CYS A 219 -2.08 8.23 9.78
C CYS A 219 -0.60 8.53 9.52
N ARG A 220 0.29 7.79 10.19
CA ARG A 220 1.75 7.87 10.04
C ARG A 220 2.37 6.51 10.27
N SER A 221 3.69 6.40 10.08
CA SER A 221 4.43 5.19 10.46
C SER A 221 4.38 4.93 11.97
N ASP A 222 4.55 3.67 12.37
CA ASP A 222 4.54 3.26 13.79
C ASP A 222 5.53 4.06 14.63
N GLU A 223 6.75 4.24 14.13
CA GLU A 223 7.79 5.02 14.81
C GLU A 223 7.37 6.47 15.07
N GLU A 224 6.70 7.10 14.08
CA GLU A 224 6.22 8.47 14.19
C GLU A 224 5.09 8.59 15.20
N ILE A 225 4.06 7.72 15.14
CA ILE A 225 2.90 7.79 16.05
C ILE A 225 3.29 7.51 17.50
N LEU A 226 4.20 6.56 17.75
CA LEU A 226 4.72 6.29 19.09
C LEU A 226 5.55 7.46 19.64
N SER A 227 6.41 8.05 18.80
CA SER A 227 7.18 9.24 19.16
C SER A 227 6.26 10.44 19.47
N GLU A 228 5.22 10.68 18.67
CA GLU A 228 4.24 11.77 18.88
C GLU A 228 3.41 11.52 20.16
N LEU A 229 3.06 10.25 20.44
CA LEU A 229 2.36 9.86 21.67
C LEU A 229 3.19 10.15 22.93
N ALA A 230 4.45 9.72 22.92
CA ALA A 230 5.38 9.93 24.04
C ALA A 230 5.60 11.43 24.32
N LYS A 231 5.67 12.26 23.27
CA LYS A 231 5.76 13.72 23.38
C LYS A 231 4.44 14.36 23.84
N GLY A 232 3.31 13.65 23.77
CA GLY A 232 1.97 14.15 24.06
C GLY A 232 1.42 15.04 22.94
N GLU A 233 1.91 14.90 21.74
CA GLU A 233 1.35 15.49 20.52
C GLU A 233 0.12 14.72 20.07
N LEU A 234 0.08 13.40 20.34
CA LEU A 234 -1.11 12.56 20.31
C LEU A 234 -1.62 12.28 21.72
N ASP A 235 -2.92 12.04 21.82
CA ASP A 235 -3.58 11.66 23.09
C ASP A 235 -3.65 10.12 23.20
N ILE A 236 -3.91 9.45 22.08
CA ILE A 236 -4.12 8.00 21.97
C ILE A 236 -3.48 7.48 20.68
N VAL A 237 -2.95 6.25 20.74
CA VAL A 237 -2.61 5.44 19.56
C VAL A 237 -3.39 4.14 19.63
N ILE A 238 -4.01 3.77 18.50
CA ILE A 238 -4.75 2.53 18.33
C ILE A 238 -4.38 1.92 16.97
N ASP A 239 -3.70 0.77 17.02
CA ASP A 239 -3.14 0.11 15.83
C ASP A 239 -2.63 -1.30 16.16
N ASP A 240 -3.51 -2.14 16.73
CA ASP A 240 -3.26 -3.55 17.08
C ASP A 240 -2.05 -3.81 18.01
N TYR A 241 -1.68 -2.84 18.83
CA TYR A 241 -0.62 -3.03 19.83
C TYR A 241 -1.07 -3.97 20.95
N ASN A 242 -0.15 -4.81 21.43
CA ASN A 242 -0.34 -5.65 22.61
C ASN A 242 0.49 -5.17 23.81
N LEU A 243 0.26 -5.77 24.99
CA LEU A 243 0.94 -5.36 26.22
C LEU A 243 2.48 -5.51 26.19
N ASN A 244 3.02 -6.39 25.31
CA ASN A 244 4.47 -6.60 25.21
C ASN A 244 5.15 -5.50 24.38
N GLU A 245 4.37 -4.70 23.65
CA GLU A 245 4.83 -3.63 22.75
C GLU A 245 4.69 -2.23 23.38
N VAL A 246 4.30 -2.17 24.66
CA VAL A 246 4.15 -0.89 25.39
C VAL A 246 5.50 -0.30 25.73
N GLU A 247 5.82 0.86 25.16
CA GLU A 247 7.07 1.57 25.40
C GLU A 247 7.03 2.47 26.67
N GLU A 248 8.22 2.76 27.21
CA GLU A 248 8.37 3.75 28.29
C GLU A 248 7.79 5.12 27.85
N GLY A 249 6.99 5.72 28.71
CA GLY A 249 6.36 7.02 28.40
C GLY A 249 4.93 6.92 27.90
N THR A 250 4.38 5.70 27.78
CA THR A 250 3.00 5.46 27.42
C THR A 250 2.24 4.67 28.47
N LEU A 251 0.92 4.74 28.45
CA LEU A 251 0.00 3.98 29.30
C LEU A 251 -0.79 3.03 28.41
N ALA A 252 -1.04 1.79 28.88
CA ALA A 252 -1.87 0.84 28.16
C ALA A 252 -3.26 0.77 28.78
N SER A 253 -4.29 0.66 27.96
CA SER A 253 -5.66 0.38 28.40
C SER A 253 -5.82 -1.07 28.89
N ASP A 254 -6.98 -1.37 29.45
CA ASP A 254 -7.44 -2.76 29.53
C ASP A 254 -7.57 -3.30 28.09
N PRO A 255 -7.47 -4.62 27.89
CA PRO A 255 -7.64 -5.22 26.56
C PRO A 255 -8.98 -4.85 25.92
N TYR A 256 -8.89 -4.20 24.75
CA TYR A 256 -10.09 -3.86 23.97
C TYR A 256 -10.36 -4.86 22.86
N PHE A 257 -9.36 -5.63 22.45
CA PHE A 257 -9.44 -6.59 21.37
C PHE A 257 -8.87 -7.94 21.82
N ASP A 258 -9.65 -9.01 21.64
CA ASP A 258 -9.21 -10.36 21.96
C ASP A 258 -8.53 -10.96 20.73
N SER A 259 -7.24 -11.20 20.81
CA SER A 259 -6.45 -11.82 19.76
C SER A 259 -5.47 -12.82 20.32
N ASP A 260 -5.25 -13.88 19.55
CA ASP A 260 -4.21 -14.88 19.78
C ASP A 260 -3.18 -14.82 18.65
N THR A 261 -1.93 -15.14 18.99
CA THR A 261 -0.90 -15.37 17.98
C THR A 261 -1.01 -16.83 17.51
N LYS A 262 -1.28 -17.01 16.22
CA LYS A 262 -1.47 -18.33 15.60
C LYS A 262 -0.52 -18.57 14.45
N VAL A 263 -0.59 -19.76 13.89
CA VAL A 263 0.24 -20.18 12.75
C VAL A 263 -0.65 -20.50 11.56
N LEU A 264 -0.35 -19.87 10.45
CA LEU A 264 -0.95 -20.18 9.14
C LEU A 264 0.03 -21.05 8.34
N VAL A 265 -0.44 -22.18 7.82
CA VAL A 265 0.33 -23.13 7.03
C VAL A 265 -0.36 -23.41 5.69
N ARG A 266 0.38 -24.00 4.74
CA ARG A 266 -0.24 -24.49 3.50
C ARG A 266 -1.09 -25.72 3.75
N ASN A 267 -2.26 -25.79 3.12
CA ASN A 267 -3.08 -26.99 3.10
C ASN A 267 -2.52 -27.96 2.04
N GLY A 268 -2.37 -29.25 2.39
CA GLY A 268 -1.75 -30.28 1.55
C GLY A 268 -2.37 -30.53 0.16
N ASP A 269 -3.52 -29.94 -0.12
CA ASP A 269 -4.32 -30.19 -1.33
C ASP A 269 -4.18 -29.08 -2.39
N SER A 270 -2.96 -28.62 -2.65
CA SER A 270 -2.67 -27.44 -3.48
C SER A 270 -2.45 -27.70 -5.00
N SER A 271 -3.19 -28.60 -5.61
CA SER A 271 -3.02 -28.98 -7.03
C SER A 271 -3.57 -27.98 -8.08
N GLY A 272 -4.07 -26.80 -7.67
CA GLY A 272 -4.69 -25.82 -8.57
C GLY A 272 -3.98 -24.45 -8.66
N LEU A 273 -2.67 -24.43 -8.81
CA LEU A 273 -1.79 -23.38 -8.35
C LEU A 273 -1.90 -21.97 -8.92
N MET A 274 -1.97 -21.77 -10.22
CA MET A 274 -1.80 -20.43 -10.81
C MET A 274 -3.08 -19.88 -11.44
N LEU A 275 -3.83 -20.69 -12.11
CA LEU A 275 -5.06 -20.30 -12.81
C LEU A 275 -6.21 -19.98 -11.83
N GLY A 276 -6.29 -20.73 -10.72
CA GLY A 276 -7.29 -20.49 -9.68
C GLY A 276 -7.10 -19.16 -8.97
N SER A 277 -5.86 -18.84 -8.57
CA SER A 277 -5.51 -17.57 -7.92
C SER A 277 -5.64 -16.38 -8.88
N THR A 278 -5.33 -16.57 -10.17
CA THR A 278 -5.49 -15.55 -11.21
C THR A 278 -6.97 -15.25 -11.45
N ARG A 279 -7.80 -16.27 -11.60
CA ARG A 279 -9.25 -16.11 -11.79
C ARG A 279 -9.90 -15.47 -10.55
N LEU A 280 -9.50 -15.91 -9.37
CA LEU A 280 -9.98 -15.34 -8.11
C LEU A 280 -9.54 -13.87 -7.97
N GLY A 281 -8.29 -13.55 -8.29
CA GLY A 281 -7.76 -12.20 -8.29
C GLY A 281 -8.49 -11.29 -9.28
N PHE A 282 -8.70 -11.72 -10.53
CA PHE A 282 -9.48 -10.96 -11.50
C PHE A 282 -10.93 -10.79 -11.08
N THR A 283 -11.57 -11.83 -10.57
CA THR A 283 -12.98 -11.77 -10.15
C THR A 283 -13.15 -10.86 -8.93
N LYS A 284 -12.22 -10.93 -7.98
CA LYS A 284 -12.22 -10.06 -6.80
C LYS A 284 -11.90 -8.60 -7.16
N VAL A 285 -10.98 -8.37 -8.08
CA VAL A 285 -10.53 -7.02 -8.46
C VAL A 285 -11.49 -6.33 -9.43
N LEU A 286 -12.05 -7.06 -10.43
CA LEU A 286 -12.78 -6.46 -11.53
C LEU A 286 -14.30 -6.68 -11.50
N ILE A 287 -14.82 -7.67 -10.75
CA ILE A 287 -16.23 -8.09 -10.89
C ILE A 287 -17.02 -7.99 -9.57
N LYS A 288 -16.42 -8.29 -8.44
CA LYS A 288 -17.14 -8.44 -7.15
C LYS A 288 -16.89 -7.35 -6.11
N ASP A 289 -15.96 -6.42 -6.36
CA ASP A 289 -15.46 -5.53 -5.32
C ASP A 289 -15.43 -4.08 -5.82
N PRO A 290 -15.79 -3.07 -4.99
CA PRO A 290 -15.69 -1.66 -5.33
C PRO A 290 -14.24 -1.18 -5.62
N ARG A 291 -13.24 -2.05 -5.54
CA ARG A 291 -11.81 -1.79 -5.83
C ARG A 291 -11.53 -1.35 -7.27
N VAL A 292 -12.46 -1.61 -8.20
CA VAL A 292 -12.45 -0.98 -9.55
C VAL A 292 -12.29 0.53 -9.45
N ARG A 293 -12.83 1.16 -8.39
CA ARG A 293 -12.73 2.60 -8.18
C ARG A 293 -11.28 3.01 -7.91
N LEU A 294 -10.51 2.26 -7.10
CA LEU A 294 -9.08 2.54 -6.87
C LEU A 294 -8.27 2.46 -8.16
N PHE A 295 -8.47 1.41 -8.95
CA PHE A 295 -7.83 1.30 -10.26
C PHE A 295 -8.25 2.42 -11.21
N THR A 296 -9.51 2.83 -11.17
CA THR A 296 -10.02 3.94 -11.98
C THR A 296 -9.37 5.27 -11.56
N ILE A 297 -9.29 5.53 -10.25
CA ILE A 297 -8.61 6.71 -9.71
C ILE A 297 -7.13 6.67 -10.12
N GLY A 298 -6.43 5.56 -9.87
CA GLY A 298 -5.03 5.40 -10.24
C GLY A 298 -4.78 5.59 -11.74
N PHE A 299 -5.66 5.03 -12.59
CA PHE A 299 -5.60 5.19 -14.04
C PHE A 299 -5.69 6.67 -14.46
N PHE A 300 -6.69 7.39 -13.95
CA PHE A 300 -6.87 8.79 -14.29
C PHE A 300 -5.82 9.69 -13.65
N THR A 301 -5.30 9.35 -12.47
CA THR A 301 -4.16 10.04 -11.85
C THR A 301 -2.90 9.93 -12.73
N THR A 302 -2.53 8.72 -13.12
CA THR A 302 -1.39 8.47 -14.01
C THR A 302 -1.52 9.18 -15.35
N LEU A 303 -2.70 9.06 -15.98
CA LEU A 303 -2.97 9.73 -17.27
C LEU A 303 -3.00 11.26 -17.13
N GLY A 304 -3.64 11.76 -16.07
CA GLY A 304 -3.74 13.18 -15.76
C GLY A 304 -2.37 13.81 -15.53
N LEU A 305 -1.51 13.17 -14.73
CA LEU A 305 -0.12 13.59 -14.52
C LEU A 305 0.66 13.64 -15.84
N THR A 306 0.52 12.59 -16.66
CA THR A 306 1.22 12.52 -17.95
C THR A 306 0.81 13.66 -18.88
N VAL A 307 -0.50 13.89 -19.02
CA VAL A 307 -1.03 14.95 -19.90
C VAL A 307 -0.68 16.34 -19.37
N LEU A 308 -0.89 16.58 -18.07
CA LEU A 308 -0.60 17.88 -17.48
C LEU A 308 0.89 18.22 -17.54
N SER A 309 1.75 17.23 -17.25
CA SER A 309 3.20 17.41 -17.36
C SER A 309 3.66 17.62 -18.81
N ALA A 310 2.99 17.01 -19.80
CA ALA A 310 3.28 17.25 -21.20
C ALA A 310 2.97 18.71 -21.61
N VAL A 311 1.83 19.23 -21.18
CA VAL A 311 1.45 20.63 -21.48
C VAL A 311 2.39 21.61 -20.81
N LEU A 312 2.62 21.45 -19.51
CA LEU A 312 3.53 22.34 -18.77
C LEU A 312 4.99 22.18 -19.22
N GLY A 313 5.41 20.97 -19.57
CA GLY A 313 6.72 20.71 -20.15
C GLY A 313 6.94 21.42 -21.47
N PHE A 314 5.92 21.52 -22.34
CA PHE A 314 5.97 22.32 -23.56
C PHE A 314 6.14 23.82 -23.27
N LEU A 315 5.39 24.34 -22.31
CA LEU A 315 5.49 25.73 -21.89
C LEU A 315 6.88 26.03 -21.31
N PHE A 316 7.40 25.18 -20.44
CA PHE A 316 8.73 25.34 -19.85
C PHE A 316 9.83 25.22 -20.90
N ALA A 317 9.75 24.23 -21.81
CA ALA A 317 10.70 24.12 -22.92
C ALA A 317 10.70 25.36 -23.80
N THR A 318 9.53 25.95 -24.09
CA THR A 318 9.41 27.18 -24.88
C THR A 318 10.03 28.38 -24.16
N ILE A 319 9.82 28.48 -22.82
CA ILE A 319 10.44 29.55 -22.02
C ILE A 319 11.94 29.36 -21.96
N LEU A 320 12.44 28.16 -21.70
CA LEU A 320 13.87 27.86 -21.67
C LEU A 320 14.55 28.20 -22.99
N LYS A 321 13.93 27.83 -24.11
CA LYS A 321 14.42 28.13 -25.44
C LYS A 321 14.51 29.63 -25.68
N LYS A 322 13.47 30.40 -25.35
CA LYS A 322 13.50 31.87 -25.47
C LYS A 322 14.57 32.50 -24.60
N ILE A 323 14.79 31.99 -23.38
CA ILE A 323 15.86 32.48 -22.51
C ILE A 323 17.21 32.16 -23.14
N ASP A 324 17.43 30.93 -23.62
CA ASP A 324 18.66 30.50 -24.25
C ASP A 324 18.96 31.36 -25.48
N ASP A 325 17.99 31.64 -26.36
CA ASP A 325 18.18 32.44 -27.57
C ASP A 325 18.69 33.88 -27.28
N HIS A 326 18.29 34.47 -26.12
CA HIS A 326 18.59 35.89 -25.80
C HIS A 326 19.60 36.03 -24.63
N ALA A 327 20.00 34.96 -23.96
CA ALA A 327 20.88 35.01 -22.80
C ALA A 327 22.36 35.27 -23.18
N PRO A 328 23.14 35.95 -22.30
CA PRO A 328 24.58 36.03 -22.45
C PRO A 328 25.26 34.66 -22.32
N ALA A 329 26.44 34.49 -22.87
CA ALA A 329 27.13 33.21 -22.98
C ALA A 329 27.30 32.46 -21.63
N PHE A 330 27.59 33.19 -20.56
CA PHE A 330 27.74 32.57 -19.25
C PHE A 330 26.42 31.96 -18.74
N LEU A 331 25.28 32.62 -18.99
CA LEU A 331 23.97 32.15 -18.58
C LEU A 331 23.52 30.94 -19.42
N LYS A 332 23.83 30.94 -20.70
CA LYS A 332 23.64 29.78 -21.59
C LYS A 332 24.37 28.55 -21.06
N SER A 333 25.65 28.70 -20.72
CA SER A 333 26.43 27.61 -20.13
C SER A 333 25.88 27.11 -18.81
N ALA A 334 25.41 28.01 -17.96
CA ALA A 334 24.78 27.63 -16.68
C ALA A 334 23.47 26.86 -16.90
N ILE A 335 22.59 27.35 -17.77
CA ILE A 335 21.34 26.68 -18.15
C ILE A 335 21.63 25.28 -18.72
N ALA A 336 22.56 25.21 -19.70
CA ALA A 336 22.94 23.94 -20.31
C ALA A 336 23.46 22.93 -19.26
N GLY A 337 24.30 23.39 -18.32
CA GLY A 337 24.77 22.54 -17.20
C GLY A 337 23.66 22.03 -16.32
N VAL A 338 22.68 22.86 -15.95
CA VAL A 338 21.51 22.44 -15.16
C VAL A 338 20.65 21.45 -15.95
N LEU A 339 20.38 21.71 -17.23
CA LEU A 339 19.58 20.81 -18.05
C LEU A 339 20.27 19.46 -18.24
N GLU A 340 21.59 19.45 -18.41
CA GLU A 340 22.37 18.21 -18.51
C GLU A 340 22.31 17.41 -17.19
N MET A 341 22.43 18.09 -16.06
CA MET A 341 22.30 17.47 -14.76
C MET A 341 20.91 16.82 -14.58
N VAL A 342 19.83 17.51 -14.98
CA VAL A 342 18.47 16.97 -14.92
C VAL A 342 18.29 15.77 -15.86
N ARG A 343 18.93 15.77 -17.02
CA ARG A 343 18.90 14.65 -17.98
C ARG A 343 19.59 13.40 -17.44
N LEU A 344 20.61 13.57 -16.62
CA LEU A 344 21.37 12.46 -16.01
C LEU A 344 20.69 11.89 -14.76
N LEU A 345 19.79 12.65 -14.10
CA LEU A 345 19.10 12.20 -12.91
C LEU A 345 17.88 11.36 -13.26
N PRO A 346 17.65 10.24 -12.56
CA PRO A 346 16.40 9.52 -12.65
C PRO A 346 15.23 10.40 -12.20
N PRO A 347 14.06 10.39 -12.90
CA PRO A 347 12.90 11.17 -12.52
C PRO A 347 12.45 11.05 -11.06
N PRO A 348 12.52 9.90 -10.39
CA PRO A 348 12.24 9.79 -8.95
C PRO A 348 13.07 10.72 -8.08
N VAL A 349 14.36 10.84 -8.39
CA VAL A 349 15.28 11.73 -7.65
C VAL A 349 14.87 13.18 -7.85
N VAL A 350 14.49 13.57 -9.08
CA VAL A 350 14.00 14.92 -9.39
C VAL A 350 12.73 15.22 -8.61
N ILE A 351 11.79 14.27 -8.52
CA ILE A 351 10.55 14.40 -7.73
C ILE A 351 10.87 14.66 -6.26
N LEU A 352 11.75 13.84 -5.67
CA LEU A 352 12.15 13.99 -4.27
C LEU A 352 12.86 15.31 -4.00
N MET A 353 13.79 15.73 -4.91
CA MET A 353 14.48 17.01 -4.79
C MET A 353 13.51 18.19 -4.86
N VAL A 354 12.58 18.17 -5.81
CA VAL A 354 11.53 19.21 -5.93
C VAL A 354 10.60 19.15 -4.72
N GLY A 355 10.25 17.94 -4.27
CA GLY A 355 9.46 17.71 -3.05
C GLY A 355 10.10 18.35 -1.82
N CYS A 356 11.35 18.04 -1.55
CA CYS A 356 12.08 18.59 -0.40
C CYS A 356 12.33 20.10 -0.50
N ALA A 357 12.59 20.63 -1.72
CA ALA A 357 12.93 22.03 -1.90
C ALA A 357 11.74 22.99 -1.85
N ILE A 358 10.54 22.54 -2.27
CA ILE A 358 9.39 23.43 -2.50
C ILE A 358 8.26 23.16 -1.46
N LEU A 359 8.25 22.04 -0.71
CA LEU A 359 7.01 21.40 -0.44
C LEU A 359 6.68 20.93 0.97
N THR A 360 7.11 21.53 1.96
CA THR A 360 6.46 21.32 3.28
C THR A 360 4.96 21.72 3.31
N LYS A 361 4.43 22.36 2.26
CA LYS A 361 3.02 22.84 2.21
C LYS A 361 2.28 22.69 0.87
N ALA A 362 2.89 22.19 -0.20
CA ALA A 362 2.20 22.06 -1.49
C ALA A 362 1.55 20.67 -1.67
N SER A 363 0.48 20.61 -2.45
CA SER A 363 -0.19 19.33 -2.70
C SER A 363 0.72 18.39 -3.52
N PRO A 364 0.64 17.06 -3.30
CA PRO A 364 1.41 16.06 -4.06
C PRO A 364 1.27 16.20 -5.59
N TRP A 365 0.11 16.63 -6.07
CA TRP A 365 -0.13 16.93 -7.48
C TRP A 365 0.78 18.02 -8.03
N VAL A 366 0.94 19.12 -7.30
CA VAL A 366 1.80 20.25 -7.70
C VAL A 366 3.25 19.81 -7.76
N VAL A 367 3.69 19.00 -6.79
CA VAL A 367 5.05 18.44 -6.76
C VAL A 367 5.33 17.60 -7.97
N ALA A 368 4.51 16.57 -8.17
CA ALA A 368 4.70 15.61 -9.25
C ALA A 368 4.64 16.28 -10.62
N THR A 369 3.62 17.13 -10.85
CA THR A 369 3.49 17.83 -12.15
C THR A 369 4.63 18.80 -12.43
N THR A 370 5.11 19.54 -11.41
CA THR A 370 6.25 20.45 -11.59
C THR A 370 7.53 19.69 -11.89
N ALA A 371 7.83 18.65 -11.12
CA ALA A 371 9.03 17.83 -11.32
C ALA A 371 9.06 17.16 -12.69
N PHE A 372 7.97 16.52 -13.09
CA PHE A 372 7.86 15.85 -14.37
C PHE A 372 7.87 16.83 -15.55
N SER A 373 7.24 18.00 -15.39
CA SER A 373 7.26 19.04 -16.42
C SER A 373 8.65 19.61 -16.63
N PHE A 374 9.39 19.82 -15.55
CA PHE A 374 10.77 20.30 -15.61
C PHE A 374 11.70 19.25 -16.21
N TRP A 375 11.58 17.99 -15.80
CA TRP A 375 12.31 16.88 -16.38
C TRP A 375 12.03 16.76 -17.89
N LEU A 376 10.78 16.79 -18.29
CA LEU A 376 10.39 16.71 -19.70
C LEU A 376 10.92 17.89 -20.51
N ALA A 377 10.83 19.10 -19.96
CA ALA A 377 11.33 20.32 -20.59
C ALA A 377 12.84 20.27 -20.87
N ALA A 378 13.61 19.65 -19.98
CA ALA A 378 15.04 19.49 -20.17
C ALA A 378 15.39 18.66 -21.42
N PHE A 379 14.58 17.65 -21.77
CA PHE A 379 14.77 16.88 -23.01
C PHE A 379 14.21 17.57 -24.25
N LEU A 380 13.21 18.44 -24.08
CA LEU A 380 12.43 19.01 -25.18
C LEU A 380 12.73 20.48 -25.42
N GLU A 381 13.70 21.07 -24.70
CA GLU A 381 14.14 22.44 -24.90
C GLU A 381 14.47 22.75 -26.36
N PRO A 382 15.19 21.89 -27.14
CA PRO A 382 15.48 22.18 -28.54
C PRO A 382 14.24 22.33 -29.45
N ALA A 383 13.12 21.72 -29.05
CA ALA A 383 11.84 21.82 -29.75
C ALA A 383 10.95 22.97 -29.25
N GLY A 384 11.43 23.77 -28.30
CA GLY A 384 10.64 24.81 -27.66
C GLY A 384 10.07 25.81 -28.65
N GLY A 385 8.77 26.08 -28.57
CA GLY A 385 8.03 26.95 -29.49
C GLY A 385 7.60 26.32 -30.81
N ASN A 386 8.08 25.13 -31.16
CA ASN A 386 7.67 24.41 -32.37
C ASN A 386 6.84 23.16 -31.96
N LEU A 387 5.53 23.26 -32.02
CA LEU A 387 4.63 22.20 -31.61
C LEU A 387 4.78 20.89 -32.41
N LYS A 388 5.06 21.00 -33.72
CA LYS A 388 5.28 19.82 -34.59
C LYS A 388 6.54 19.06 -34.18
N LEU A 389 7.64 19.77 -33.97
CA LEU A 389 8.88 19.16 -33.49
C LEU A 389 8.75 18.63 -32.09
N TYR A 390 8.06 19.37 -31.21
CA TYR A 390 7.76 18.93 -29.85
C TYR A 390 6.99 17.59 -29.82
N LEU A 391 5.92 17.47 -30.58
CA LEU A 391 5.11 16.23 -30.63
C LEU A 391 5.94 15.03 -31.14
N SER A 392 6.76 15.27 -32.19
CA SER A 392 7.62 14.23 -32.76
C SER A 392 8.66 13.72 -31.76
N VAL A 393 9.33 14.62 -31.02
CA VAL A 393 10.37 14.26 -30.04
C VAL A 393 9.77 13.76 -28.71
N SER A 394 8.66 14.35 -28.27
CA SER A 394 8.05 14.04 -26.98
C SER A 394 7.47 12.63 -26.87
N ARG A 395 7.13 12.01 -28.01
CA ARG A 395 6.43 10.72 -28.03
C ARG A 395 7.12 9.64 -27.20
N ALA A 396 8.43 9.42 -27.37
CA ALA A 396 9.17 8.44 -26.58
C ALA A 396 9.30 8.87 -25.12
N LYS A 397 9.51 10.17 -24.88
CA LYS A 397 9.67 10.71 -23.53
C LYS A 397 8.37 10.74 -22.73
N LEU A 398 7.22 10.88 -23.37
CA LEU A 398 5.92 10.77 -22.68
C LEU A 398 5.59 9.35 -22.27
N VAL A 399 5.98 8.36 -23.07
CA VAL A 399 5.87 6.94 -22.67
C VAL A 399 6.78 6.65 -21.48
N GLU A 400 8.01 7.14 -21.51
CA GLU A 400 8.97 7.03 -20.41
C GLU A 400 8.45 7.75 -19.15
N LEU A 401 7.98 8.99 -19.29
CA LEU A 401 7.37 9.75 -18.19
C LEU A 401 6.22 8.99 -17.54
N MET A 402 5.33 8.42 -18.34
CA MET A 402 4.18 7.65 -17.82
C MET A 402 4.62 6.43 -17.02
N GLN A 403 5.71 5.77 -17.40
CA GLN A 403 6.28 4.68 -16.60
C GLN A 403 6.82 5.19 -15.25
N TRP A 404 7.44 6.39 -15.25
CA TRP A 404 7.96 7.01 -14.03
C TRP A 404 6.89 7.56 -13.09
N THR A 405 5.64 7.71 -13.52
CA THR A 405 4.56 8.06 -12.60
C THR A 405 4.33 6.98 -11.54
N SER A 406 4.79 5.75 -11.77
CA SER A 406 4.73 4.66 -10.78
C SER A 406 5.41 4.97 -9.44
N VAL A 407 6.24 6.00 -9.38
CA VAL A 407 6.97 6.40 -8.17
C VAL A 407 6.21 7.43 -7.32
N VAL A 408 5.17 8.07 -7.86
CA VAL A 408 4.46 9.14 -7.12
C VAL A 408 3.69 8.63 -5.89
N GLY A 409 3.51 7.32 -5.77
CA GLY A 409 3.01 6.69 -4.54
C GLY A 409 3.85 7.06 -3.31
N SER A 410 5.17 7.23 -3.46
CA SER A 410 6.08 7.65 -2.38
C SER A 410 5.81 9.06 -1.83
N ILE A 411 5.06 9.89 -2.53
CA ILE A 411 4.60 11.21 -2.10
C ILE A 411 3.09 11.24 -1.83
N SER A 412 2.52 10.09 -1.50
CA SER A 412 1.09 9.91 -1.15
C SER A 412 0.09 10.30 -2.25
N LEU A 413 0.48 10.15 -3.52
CA LEU A 413 -0.41 10.33 -4.64
C LEU A 413 -0.81 8.97 -5.21
N CYS A 414 -2.08 8.61 -5.06
CA CYS A 414 -2.60 7.32 -5.51
C CYS A 414 -2.58 7.24 -7.04
N ASP A 415 -1.50 6.73 -7.59
CA ASP A 415 -1.35 6.35 -8.99
C ASP A 415 -1.81 4.89 -9.21
N LEU A 416 -1.67 4.40 -10.43
CA LEU A 416 -2.08 3.04 -10.77
C LEU A 416 -1.25 1.96 -10.05
N THR A 417 0.02 2.23 -9.75
CA THR A 417 0.90 1.29 -9.04
C THR A 417 0.55 1.23 -7.56
N MET A 418 0.39 2.38 -6.90
CA MET A 418 -0.04 2.44 -5.50
C MET A 418 -1.44 1.82 -5.32
N ALA A 419 -2.37 2.06 -6.26
CA ALA A 419 -3.67 1.40 -6.24
C ALA A 419 -3.55 -0.13 -6.29
N THR A 420 -2.55 -0.64 -7.04
CA THR A 420 -2.26 -2.07 -7.11
C THR A 420 -1.70 -2.60 -5.80
N ASP A 421 -0.74 -1.89 -5.22
CA ASP A 421 -0.10 -2.29 -3.96
C ASP A 421 -1.17 -2.38 -2.85
N ILE A 422 -2.06 -1.39 -2.76
CA ILE A 422 -3.20 -1.41 -1.84
C ILE A 422 -4.10 -2.64 -2.10
N VAL A 423 -4.39 -2.97 -3.35
CA VAL A 423 -5.24 -4.13 -3.67
C VAL A 423 -4.50 -5.44 -3.42
N CYS A 424 -3.20 -5.54 -3.71
CA CYS A 424 -2.39 -6.70 -3.38
C CYS A 424 -2.37 -6.95 -1.87
N GLY A 425 -2.11 -5.92 -1.07
CA GLY A 425 -2.10 -6.00 0.38
C GLY A 425 -3.44 -6.47 0.97
N ARG A 426 -4.53 -5.94 0.45
CA ARG A 426 -5.88 -6.31 0.92
C ARG A 426 -6.38 -7.66 0.43
N THR A 427 -5.92 -8.16 -0.69
CA THR A 427 -6.42 -9.41 -1.28
C THR A 427 -5.46 -10.57 -1.14
N PHE A 428 -4.23 -10.29 -0.74
CA PHE A 428 -3.11 -11.23 -0.76
C PHE A 428 -2.97 -11.93 -2.13
N ALA A 429 -3.43 -11.28 -3.20
CA ALA A 429 -3.43 -11.78 -4.56
C ALA A 429 -2.56 -10.86 -5.42
N ALA A 430 -1.27 -11.14 -5.55
CA ALA A 430 -0.36 -10.29 -6.31
C ALA A 430 -0.54 -10.42 -7.84
N PHE A 431 -0.72 -11.63 -8.35
CA PHE A 431 -0.65 -11.85 -9.80
C PHE A 431 -1.80 -11.21 -10.59
N GLY A 432 -3.03 -11.31 -10.10
CA GLY A 432 -4.20 -10.72 -10.76
C GLY A 432 -4.14 -9.20 -10.86
N PRO A 433 -3.94 -8.48 -9.75
CA PRO A 433 -3.75 -7.02 -9.74
C PRO A 433 -2.59 -6.55 -10.61
N LEU A 434 -1.40 -7.18 -10.50
CA LEU A 434 -0.22 -6.83 -11.30
C LEU A 434 -0.46 -7.01 -12.81
N LEU A 435 -1.15 -8.07 -13.21
CA LEU A 435 -1.49 -8.29 -14.62
C LEU A 435 -2.49 -7.23 -15.12
N SER A 436 -3.45 -6.83 -14.27
CA SER A 436 -4.40 -5.76 -14.57
C SER A 436 -3.70 -4.42 -14.79
N VAL A 437 -2.72 -4.10 -13.95
CA VAL A 437 -1.89 -2.90 -14.09
C VAL A 437 -1.03 -2.93 -15.34
N ALA A 438 -0.39 -4.05 -15.62
CA ALA A 438 0.39 -4.19 -16.84
C ALA A 438 -0.49 -3.96 -18.09
N ALA A 439 -1.71 -4.53 -18.12
CA ALA A 439 -2.68 -4.29 -19.18
C ALA A 439 -3.11 -2.81 -19.26
N ALA A 440 -3.34 -2.16 -18.12
CA ALA A 440 -3.71 -0.74 -18.07
C ALA A 440 -2.57 0.17 -18.58
N TYR A 441 -1.32 -0.07 -18.20
CA TYR A 441 -0.15 0.65 -18.75
C TYR A 441 0.00 0.43 -20.26
N LEU A 442 -0.21 -0.79 -20.76
CA LEU A 442 -0.18 -1.05 -22.21
C LEU A 442 -1.30 -0.29 -22.93
N LEU A 443 -2.49 -0.23 -22.37
CA LEU A 443 -3.62 0.53 -22.92
C LEU A 443 -3.32 2.03 -22.91
N MET A 444 -2.81 2.58 -21.82
CA MET A 444 -2.45 3.99 -21.72
C MET A 444 -1.34 4.34 -22.72
N ASN A 445 -0.30 3.51 -22.84
CA ASN A 445 0.75 3.68 -23.83
C ASN A 445 0.19 3.73 -25.25
N TRP A 446 -0.75 2.84 -25.56
CA TRP A 446 -1.41 2.82 -26.86
C TRP A 446 -2.26 4.09 -27.10
N ILE A 447 -2.99 4.55 -26.07
CA ILE A 447 -3.80 5.77 -26.14
C ILE A 447 -2.89 6.98 -26.40
N VAL A 448 -1.83 7.15 -25.62
CA VAL A 448 -0.89 8.28 -25.73
C VAL A 448 -0.22 8.26 -27.12
N ASP A 449 0.31 7.13 -27.56
CA ASP A 449 0.95 6.99 -28.88
C ASP A 449 -0.03 7.30 -30.03
N ARG A 450 -1.27 6.85 -29.92
CA ARG A 450 -2.31 7.08 -30.94
C ARG A 450 -2.74 8.54 -30.98
N SER A 451 -2.87 9.17 -29.82
CA SER A 451 -3.25 10.58 -29.69
C SER A 451 -2.18 11.50 -30.27
N ILE A 452 -0.91 11.26 -29.98
CA ILE A 452 0.19 12.04 -30.52
C ILE A 452 0.24 11.92 -32.04
N ARG A 453 0.15 10.71 -32.59
CA ARG A 453 0.13 10.53 -34.06
C ARG A 453 -1.07 11.21 -34.74
N PHE A 454 -2.21 11.24 -34.07
CA PHE A 454 -3.38 11.96 -34.57
C PHE A 454 -3.12 13.47 -34.62
N LEU A 455 -2.53 14.02 -33.55
CA LEU A 455 -2.16 15.43 -33.46
C LEU A 455 -1.08 15.80 -34.52
N GLU A 456 -0.04 14.96 -34.65
CA GLU A 456 0.99 15.12 -35.68
C GLU A 456 0.41 15.26 -37.09
N ARG A 457 -0.58 14.39 -37.41
CA ARG A 457 -1.25 14.42 -38.73
C ARG A 457 -2.13 15.64 -38.95
N LYS A 458 -2.67 16.23 -37.86
CA LYS A 458 -3.50 17.44 -37.98
C LYS A 458 -2.66 18.74 -38.13
N ILE A 459 -1.44 18.70 -37.62
CA ILE A 459 -0.51 19.86 -37.62
C ILE A 459 0.47 19.79 -38.80
N ALA A 460 0.57 18.62 -39.45
CA ALA A 460 1.31 18.43 -40.68
C ALA A 460 0.59 19.03 -41.86
#